data_b25bf0093350d9551d21fb1f94fa6cfe
#
_entry.id   b25bf0093350d9551d21fb1f94fa6cfe
#
_cell.length_a   1.000
_cell.length_b   1.000
_cell.length_c   1.000
_cell.angle_alpha   90.00
_cell.angle_beta   90.00
_cell.angle_gamma   90.00
#
_symmetry.space_group_name_H-M   'P 1'
#
loop_
_entity.id
_entity.type
_entity.pdbx_description
1 polymer ?
#
loop_
_entity_poly.entity_id
_entity_poly.type
_entity_poly.pdbx_seq_one_letter_code
_entity_poly.pdbx_strand_id
1 'polypeptide(L)'
;LWPNGHSRMVTPNRRPDWIDPGTRGMPEIASVTEMPRANNVSYNIFPNIVMPPTATGIPMLVFWPRTANSMRIECHWFGPKLPAEDLSALWEVRIRNFERILFEDLEFAAKLQESVEGPGFMGIPLNYQERRIYHWHEEADRRIGIERVPAPMRVEQVLGDWVDKS
;
A
#
# COMPACT_ATOMS: atom_id res chain seq x y z
N LEU A 1 -4.56 -11.12 6.87
CA LEU A 1 -4.54 -11.53 5.48
C LEU A 1 -5.95 -11.96 5.09
N TRP A 2 -6.35 -11.73 3.83
CA TRP A 2 -7.63 -12.16 3.27
C TRP A 2 -7.42 -13.02 2.04
N PRO A 3 -8.43 -13.78 1.60
CA PRO A 3 -8.35 -14.55 0.36
C PRO A 3 -7.94 -13.69 -0.85
N ASN A 4 -7.44 -14.34 -1.89
CA ASN A 4 -7.04 -13.71 -3.15
C ASN A 4 -5.93 -12.66 -3.03
N GLY A 5 -4.99 -12.83 -2.08
CA GLY A 5 -3.83 -11.96 -1.94
C GLY A 5 -4.09 -10.59 -1.31
N HIS A 6 -5.31 -10.35 -0.85
CA HIS A 6 -5.65 -9.10 -0.17
C HIS A 6 -5.11 -9.06 1.24
N SER A 7 -4.76 -7.87 1.73
CA SER A 7 -4.25 -7.72 3.09
C SER A 7 -4.48 -6.33 3.65
N ARG A 8 -4.43 -6.23 4.98
CA ARG A 8 -4.42 -4.97 5.71
C ARG A 8 -3.25 -4.93 6.69
N MET A 9 -2.61 -3.78 6.78
CA MET A 9 -1.70 -3.42 7.83
C MET A 9 -2.37 -2.40 8.75
N VAL A 10 -2.19 -2.54 10.04
CA VAL A 10 -2.61 -1.57 11.06
C VAL A 10 -1.44 -1.32 11.99
N THR A 11 -1.01 -0.06 12.06
CA THR A 11 0.08 0.36 12.94
C THR A 11 -0.46 1.44 13.88
N PRO A 12 -0.54 1.19 15.19
CA PRO A 12 -1.02 2.19 16.14
C PRO A 12 -0.18 3.47 16.11
N ASN A 13 -0.84 4.59 16.19
CA ASN A 13 -0.17 5.88 16.33
C ASN A 13 0.57 5.92 17.68
N ARG A 14 1.87 6.21 17.66
CA ARG A 14 2.69 6.30 18.89
C ARG A 14 2.29 7.47 19.79
N ARG A 15 1.73 8.52 19.19
CA ARG A 15 1.25 9.71 19.88
C ARG A 15 -0.23 9.89 19.53
N PRO A 16 -1.14 9.73 20.49
CA PRO A 16 -2.59 9.84 20.25
C PRO A 16 -3.03 11.23 19.73
N ASP A 17 -2.26 12.26 20.07
CA ASP A 17 -2.48 13.66 19.68
C ASP A 17 -1.84 14.04 18.35
N TRP A 18 -1.14 13.10 17.70
CA TRP A 18 -0.51 13.39 16.42
C TRP A 18 -1.54 13.51 15.30
N ILE A 19 -1.48 14.61 14.59
CA ILE A 19 -2.31 14.87 13.41
C ILE A 19 -1.39 15.01 12.21
N ASP A 20 -1.67 14.27 11.15
CA ASP A 20 -0.98 14.42 9.86
C ASP A 20 -1.13 15.88 9.39
N PRO A 21 -0.02 16.61 9.18
CA PRO A 21 -0.07 18.00 8.73
C PRO A 21 -0.90 18.21 7.46
N GLY A 22 -0.94 17.22 6.56
CA GLY A 22 -1.73 17.27 5.34
C GLY A 22 -3.24 17.14 5.57
N THR A 23 -3.68 16.79 6.77
CA THR A 23 -5.13 16.62 7.07
C THR A 23 -5.72 17.77 7.90
N ARG A 24 -4.89 18.71 8.34
CA ARG A 24 -5.36 19.83 9.17
C ARG A 24 -6.40 20.68 8.47
N GLY A 25 -7.53 20.89 9.13
CA GLY A 25 -8.64 21.67 8.58
C GLY A 25 -9.47 20.96 7.50
N MET A 26 -9.11 19.75 7.12
CA MET A 26 -9.89 18.94 6.19
C MET A 26 -11.15 18.40 6.89
N PRO A 27 -12.31 18.41 6.22
CA PRO A 27 -13.50 17.75 6.74
C PRO A 27 -13.30 16.24 6.80
N GLU A 28 -13.84 15.63 7.85
CA GLU A 28 -13.79 14.19 7.99
C GLU A 28 -14.93 13.50 7.25
N ILE A 29 -14.68 12.27 6.84
CA ILE A 29 -15.69 11.37 6.30
C ILE A 29 -16.60 10.95 7.47
N ALA A 30 -17.88 11.29 7.41
CA ALA A 30 -18.81 11.09 8.53
C ALA A 30 -18.95 9.62 8.98
N SER A 31 -18.79 8.67 8.05
CA SER A 31 -18.90 7.24 8.30
C SER A 31 -17.57 6.57 8.68
N VAL A 32 -16.48 7.34 8.84
CA VAL A 32 -15.19 6.74 9.17
C VAL A 32 -15.22 6.14 10.58
N THR A 33 -14.67 4.92 10.72
CA THR A 33 -14.57 4.22 12.00
C THR A 33 -13.37 4.72 12.81
N GLU A 34 -13.26 4.26 14.05
CA GLU A 34 -12.14 4.60 14.93
C GLU A 34 -10.78 4.08 14.40
N MET A 35 -10.80 2.99 13.64
CA MET A 35 -9.56 2.38 13.17
C MET A 35 -8.63 3.34 12.41
N PRO A 36 -9.05 4.06 11.34
CA PRO A 36 -8.18 5.00 10.64
C PRO A 36 -7.98 6.33 11.37
N ARG A 37 -8.67 6.57 12.50
CA ARG A 37 -8.41 7.72 13.36
C ARG A 37 -7.24 7.47 14.30
N ALA A 38 -7.20 6.28 14.91
CA ALA A 38 -6.23 5.91 15.93
C ALA A 38 -4.98 5.22 15.36
N ASN A 39 -5.00 4.85 14.09
CA ASN A 39 -3.96 4.04 13.48
C ASN A 39 -3.58 4.52 12.08
N ASN A 40 -2.34 4.25 11.71
CA ASN A 40 -1.95 4.22 10.32
C ASN A 40 -2.40 2.88 9.71
N VAL A 41 -3.29 2.94 8.73
CA VAL A 41 -3.89 1.78 8.09
C VAL A 41 -3.49 1.75 6.63
N SER A 42 -3.18 0.58 6.10
CA SER A 42 -2.92 0.40 4.67
C SER A 42 -3.54 -0.90 4.19
N TYR A 43 -4.40 -0.81 3.20
CA TYR A 43 -4.96 -1.95 2.48
C TYR A 43 -4.13 -2.23 1.22
N ASN A 44 -3.84 -3.50 1.00
CA ASN A 44 -3.33 -3.99 -0.27
C ASN A 44 -4.41 -4.82 -0.95
N ILE A 45 -4.87 -4.36 -2.10
CA ILE A 45 -5.85 -5.04 -2.93
C ILE A 45 -5.11 -5.63 -4.12
N PHE A 46 -4.96 -6.94 -4.10
CA PHE A 46 -4.28 -7.66 -5.18
C PHE A 46 -4.94 -7.40 -6.53
N PRO A 47 -4.20 -7.22 -7.62
CA PRO A 47 -2.74 -7.36 -7.68
C PRO A 47 -1.95 -6.07 -7.42
N ASN A 48 -2.54 -4.87 -7.58
CA ASN A 48 -1.76 -3.66 -7.81
C ASN A 48 -2.34 -2.38 -7.18
N ILE A 49 -3.22 -2.50 -6.17
CA ILE A 49 -3.79 -1.34 -5.50
C ILE A 49 -3.34 -1.29 -4.04
N VAL A 50 -2.90 -0.11 -3.62
CA VAL A 50 -2.62 0.21 -2.22
C VAL A 50 -3.45 1.41 -1.79
N MET A 51 -4.16 1.28 -0.67
CA MET A 51 -5.01 2.34 -0.12
C MET A 51 -4.66 2.58 1.35
N PRO A 52 -3.98 3.67 1.71
CA PRO A 52 -3.82 4.13 3.09
C PRO A 52 -4.92 5.12 3.48
N PRO A 53 -6.10 4.67 3.95
CA PRO A 53 -7.20 5.55 4.31
C PRO A 53 -6.87 6.36 5.55
N THR A 54 -7.38 7.59 5.57
CA THR A 54 -7.39 8.48 6.73
C THR A 54 -8.82 8.91 7.05
N ALA A 55 -9.01 9.59 8.17
CA ALA A 55 -10.33 10.14 8.52
C ALA A 55 -10.86 11.17 7.50
N THR A 56 -9.97 11.84 6.77
CA THR A 56 -10.28 12.94 5.87
C THR A 56 -10.27 12.59 4.39
N GLY A 57 -9.83 11.38 4.04
CA GLY A 57 -9.78 10.96 2.64
C GLY A 57 -9.00 9.66 2.42
N ILE A 58 -9.15 9.13 1.23
CA ILE A 58 -8.56 7.86 0.82
C ILE A 58 -7.73 8.09 -0.43
N PRO A 59 -6.39 8.13 -0.33
CA PRO A 59 -5.54 8.00 -1.49
C PRO A 59 -5.57 6.53 -1.95
N MET A 60 -5.79 6.31 -3.24
CA MET A 60 -5.73 5.01 -3.87
C MET A 60 -4.59 5.02 -4.88
N LEU A 61 -3.54 4.30 -4.59
CA LEU A 61 -2.40 4.10 -5.47
C LEU A 61 -2.65 2.89 -6.35
N VAL A 62 -2.52 3.07 -7.65
CA VAL A 62 -2.60 1.99 -8.63
C VAL A 62 -1.25 1.86 -9.33
N PHE A 63 -0.65 0.68 -9.24
CA PHE A 63 0.67 0.37 -9.78
C PHE A 63 0.53 -0.36 -11.11
N TRP A 64 0.75 0.32 -12.23
CA TRP A 64 0.65 -0.23 -13.57
C TRP A 64 2.03 -0.67 -14.08
N PRO A 65 2.30 -1.96 -14.24
CA PRO A 65 3.54 -2.40 -14.85
C PRO A 65 3.60 -1.96 -16.32
N ARG A 66 4.73 -1.42 -16.74
CA ARG A 66 5.00 -1.02 -18.13
C ARG A 66 5.96 -1.95 -18.82
N THR A 67 7.03 -2.31 -18.11
CA THR A 67 8.03 -3.29 -18.52
C THR A 67 8.40 -4.15 -17.32
N ALA A 68 9.34 -5.06 -17.45
CA ALA A 68 9.83 -5.86 -16.33
C ALA A 68 10.48 -5.01 -15.21
N ASN A 69 10.98 -3.83 -15.54
CA ASN A 69 11.72 -2.95 -14.63
C ASN A 69 11.19 -1.52 -14.57
N SER A 70 9.96 -1.28 -15.03
CA SER A 70 9.34 0.03 -14.94
C SER A 70 7.84 -0.05 -14.70
N MET A 71 7.31 0.90 -13.95
CA MET A 71 5.88 1.02 -13.68
C MET A 71 5.42 2.48 -13.75
N ARG A 72 4.12 2.66 -13.90
CA ARG A 72 3.44 3.93 -13.70
C ARG A 72 2.60 3.82 -12.44
N ILE A 73 2.71 4.81 -11.56
CA ILE A 73 1.88 4.93 -10.37
C ILE A 73 0.85 6.02 -10.64
N GLU A 74 -0.41 5.70 -10.40
CA GLU A 74 -1.52 6.66 -10.42
C GLU A 74 -2.05 6.81 -8.99
N CYS A 75 -2.28 8.04 -8.54
CA CYS A 75 -2.89 8.31 -7.27
C CYS A 75 -4.27 8.95 -7.48
N HIS A 76 -5.33 8.24 -7.09
CA HIS A 76 -6.70 8.73 -7.11
C HIS A 76 -7.11 9.11 -5.69
N TRP A 77 -7.74 10.29 -5.54
CA TRP A 77 -8.15 10.79 -4.25
C TRP A 77 -9.66 10.71 -4.09
N PHE A 78 -10.08 10.11 -3.00
CA PHE A 78 -11.47 10.09 -2.57
C PHE A 78 -11.61 10.84 -1.25
N GLY A 79 -12.60 11.71 -1.17
CA GLY A 79 -12.88 12.50 0.02
C GLY A 79 -14.37 12.55 0.31
N PRO A 80 -14.77 13.20 1.41
CA PRO A 80 -16.18 13.46 1.67
C PRO A 80 -16.76 14.34 0.55
N LYS A 81 -18.06 14.23 0.33
CA LYS A 81 -18.77 15.18 -0.53
C LYS A 81 -18.56 16.57 0.05
N LEU A 82 -17.91 17.43 -0.72
CA LEU A 82 -17.55 18.77 -0.25
C LEU A 82 -18.80 19.60 -0.01
N PRO A 83 -18.86 20.38 1.09
CA PRO A 83 -19.79 21.48 1.21
C PRO A 83 -19.56 22.51 0.08
N ALA A 84 -20.43 23.50 -0.04
CA ALA A 84 -20.31 24.55 -1.06
C ALA A 84 -19.04 25.42 -0.94
N GLU A 85 -18.26 25.22 0.11
CA GLU A 85 -17.00 25.93 0.35
C GLU A 85 -15.89 25.41 -0.55
N ASP A 86 -15.05 26.31 -1.03
CA ASP A 86 -13.86 25.97 -1.81
C ASP A 86 -12.75 25.47 -0.88
N LEU A 87 -12.50 24.15 -0.93
CA LEU A 87 -11.43 23.49 -0.18
C LEU A 87 -10.19 23.21 -1.04
N SER A 88 -10.08 23.79 -2.22
CA SER A 88 -8.99 23.55 -3.17
C SER A 88 -7.61 23.72 -2.52
N ALA A 89 -7.41 24.77 -1.73
CA ALA A 89 -6.14 25.04 -1.05
C ALA A 89 -5.79 23.94 -0.03
N LEU A 90 -6.76 23.41 0.71
CA LEU A 90 -6.55 22.33 1.66
C LEU A 90 -6.18 21.02 0.94
N TRP A 91 -6.87 20.72 -0.16
CA TRP A 91 -6.55 19.57 -1.00
C TRP A 91 -5.16 19.67 -1.61
N GLU A 92 -4.74 20.84 -2.05
CA GLU A 92 -3.40 21.06 -2.57
C GLU A 92 -2.33 20.75 -1.51
N VAL A 93 -2.50 21.23 -0.28
CA VAL A 93 -1.61 20.92 0.85
C VAL A 93 -1.62 19.41 1.13
N ARG A 94 -2.78 18.78 1.12
CA ARG A 94 -2.95 17.34 1.36
C ARG A 94 -2.18 16.51 0.33
N ILE A 95 -2.38 16.81 -0.95
CA ILE A 95 -1.74 16.10 -2.06
C ILE A 95 -0.23 16.28 -2.00
N ARG A 96 0.27 17.51 -1.88
CA ARG A 96 1.72 17.78 -1.80
C ARG A 96 2.39 17.07 -0.61
N ASN A 97 1.75 17.05 0.55
CA ASN A 97 2.30 16.35 1.72
C ASN A 97 2.41 14.85 1.47
N PHE A 98 1.40 14.26 0.85
CA PHE A 98 1.41 12.84 0.49
C PHE A 98 2.46 12.53 -0.58
N GLU A 99 2.55 13.34 -1.63
CA GLU A 99 3.55 13.20 -2.67
C GLU A 99 4.96 13.25 -2.10
N ARG A 100 5.24 14.19 -1.19
CA ARG A 100 6.54 14.28 -0.53
C ARG A 100 6.92 12.97 0.17
N ILE A 101 5.97 12.37 0.91
CA ILE A 101 6.19 11.09 1.61
C ILE A 101 6.42 9.97 0.59
N LEU A 102 5.62 9.92 -0.48
CA LEU A 102 5.75 8.91 -1.51
C LEU A 102 7.09 9.03 -2.27
N PHE A 103 7.55 10.24 -2.54
CA PHE A 103 8.82 10.46 -3.22
C PHE A 103 10.03 10.07 -2.39
N GLU A 104 9.95 10.12 -1.06
CA GLU A 104 11.01 9.58 -0.18
C GLU A 104 11.29 8.09 -0.47
N ASP A 105 10.26 7.30 -0.75
CA ASP A 105 10.38 5.89 -1.12
C ASP A 105 10.83 5.71 -2.58
N LEU A 106 10.28 6.50 -3.50
CA LEU A 106 10.54 6.37 -4.93
C LEU A 106 11.95 6.79 -5.35
N GLU A 107 12.59 7.64 -4.56
CA GLU A 107 13.98 8.09 -4.80
C GLU A 107 14.97 6.93 -4.93
N PHE A 108 14.72 5.83 -4.21
CA PHE A 108 15.59 4.66 -4.21
C PHE A 108 15.17 3.59 -5.22
N ALA A 109 14.02 3.71 -5.85
CA ALA A 109 13.43 2.63 -6.68
C ALA A 109 14.37 2.17 -7.81
N ALA A 110 15.01 3.10 -8.51
CA ALA A 110 15.93 2.75 -9.59
C ALA A 110 17.17 1.96 -9.09
N LYS A 111 17.75 2.39 -7.98
CA LYS A 111 18.90 1.70 -7.37
C LYS A 111 18.53 0.35 -6.79
N LEU A 112 17.34 0.22 -6.24
CA LEU A 112 16.82 -1.05 -5.78
C LEU A 112 16.62 -2.01 -6.96
N GLN A 113 16.12 -1.53 -8.10
CA GLN A 113 15.98 -2.33 -9.30
C GLN A 113 17.34 -2.84 -9.81
N GLU A 114 18.35 -1.99 -9.90
CA GLU A 114 19.72 -2.36 -10.26
C GLU A 114 20.27 -3.45 -9.30
N SER A 115 20.00 -3.32 -8.01
CA SER A 115 20.41 -4.30 -7.00
C SER A 115 19.75 -5.66 -7.20
N VAL A 116 18.44 -5.66 -7.49
CA VAL A 116 17.66 -6.89 -7.75
C VAL A 116 18.10 -7.59 -9.03
N GLU A 117 18.52 -6.84 -10.05
CA GLU A 117 19.05 -7.38 -11.31
C GLU A 117 20.51 -7.86 -11.20
N GLY A 118 21.18 -7.53 -10.11
CA GLY A 118 22.58 -7.89 -9.87
C GLY A 118 22.79 -9.40 -9.65
N PRO A 119 23.92 -9.97 -10.11
CA PRO A 119 24.17 -11.40 -10.00
C PRO A 119 24.33 -11.92 -8.57
N GLY A 120 24.52 -11.03 -7.60
CA GLY A 120 24.60 -11.37 -6.18
C GLY A 120 23.26 -11.33 -5.44
N PHE A 121 22.17 -11.02 -6.13
CA PHE A 121 20.85 -10.97 -5.48
C PHE A 121 20.32 -12.38 -5.22
N MET A 122 20.19 -12.73 -3.95
CA MET A 122 19.73 -14.05 -3.50
C MET A 122 18.28 -14.05 -2.98
N GLY A 123 17.58 -12.93 -3.11
CA GLY A 123 16.23 -12.74 -2.58
C GLY A 123 16.18 -11.73 -1.44
N ILE A 124 14.97 -11.43 -0.99
CA ILE A 124 14.72 -10.50 0.11
C ILE A 124 14.27 -11.30 1.32
N PRO A 125 15.03 -11.28 2.45
CA PRO A 125 14.56 -11.90 3.68
C PRO A 125 13.42 -11.08 4.27
N LEU A 126 12.25 -11.69 4.40
CA LEU A 126 11.08 -11.08 5.02
C LEU A 126 10.93 -11.53 6.46
N ASN A 127 10.63 -10.60 7.36
CA ASN A 127 10.31 -10.93 8.75
C ASN A 127 8.78 -11.18 8.92
N TYR A 128 8.39 -11.57 10.12
CA TYR A 128 7.00 -11.87 10.46
C TYR A 128 6.02 -10.71 10.16
N GLN A 129 6.45 -9.46 10.35
CA GLN A 129 5.59 -8.29 10.10
C GLN A 129 5.36 -8.04 8.61
N GLU A 130 6.24 -8.54 7.75
CA GLU A 130 6.22 -8.38 6.30
C GLU A 130 5.48 -9.51 5.58
N ARG A 131 4.87 -10.44 6.31
CA ARG A 131 4.15 -11.59 5.73
C ARG A 131 3.07 -11.21 4.70
N ARG A 132 2.56 -9.97 4.72
CA ARG A 132 1.62 -9.49 3.69
C ARG A 132 2.26 -9.42 2.29
N ILE A 133 3.57 -9.14 2.22
CA ILE A 133 4.35 -9.16 0.98
C ILE A 133 4.46 -10.60 0.49
N TYR A 134 4.80 -11.51 1.38
CA TYR A 134 4.87 -12.94 1.07
C TYR A 134 3.53 -13.50 0.58
N HIS A 135 2.44 -13.11 1.24
CA HIS A 135 1.08 -13.50 0.84
C HIS A 135 0.70 -13.01 -0.57
N TRP A 136 1.16 -11.82 -0.94
CA TRP A 136 1.00 -11.32 -2.30
C TRP A 136 1.75 -12.22 -3.31
N HIS A 137 2.97 -12.63 -3.01
CA HIS A 137 3.75 -13.53 -3.87
C HIS A 137 3.12 -14.92 -3.97
N GLU A 138 2.62 -15.48 -2.87
CA GLU A 138 1.87 -16.75 -2.92
C GLU A 138 0.67 -16.68 -3.87
N GLU A 139 -0.09 -15.59 -3.83
CA GLU A 139 -1.22 -15.41 -4.73
C GLU A 139 -0.76 -15.18 -6.18
N ALA A 140 0.31 -14.43 -6.39
CA ALA A 140 0.87 -14.24 -7.72
C ALA A 140 1.27 -15.59 -8.36
N ASP A 141 1.96 -16.44 -7.62
CA ASP A 141 2.34 -17.79 -8.09
C ASP A 141 1.10 -18.64 -8.43
N ARG A 142 0.07 -18.59 -7.58
CA ARG A 142 -1.21 -19.30 -7.85
C ARG A 142 -1.89 -18.81 -9.13
N ARG A 143 -1.89 -17.50 -9.39
CA ARG A 143 -2.52 -16.91 -10.60
C ARG A 143 -1.75 -17.18 -11.87
N ILE A 144 -0.42 -17.21 -11.79
CA ILE A 144 0.45 -17.60 -12.91
C ILE A 144 0.32 -19.09 -13.21
N GLY A 145 0.08 -19.90 -12.19
CA GLY A 145 0.19 -21.35 -12.15
C GLY A 145 1.57 -21.73 -11.60
N ILE A 146 1.59 -22.34 -10.41
CA ILE A 146 2.82 -22.60 -9.65
C ILE A 146 3.86 -23.37 -10.49
N GLU A 147 3.41 -24.30 -11.32
CA GLU A 147 4.27 -25.08 -12.21
C GLU A 147 4.93 -24.27 -13.34
N ARG A 148 4.36 -23.10 -13.67
CA ARG A 148 4.90 -22.18 -14.70
C ARG A 148 5.95 -21.22 -14.14
N VAL A 149 5.93 -21.00 -12.83
CA VAL A 149 6.94 -20.17 -12.18
C VAL A 149 8.25 -20.97 -12.10
N PRO A 150 9.40 -20.43 -12.54
CA PRO A 150 10.68 -21.12 -12.41
C PRO A 150 10.97 -21.52 -10.96
N ALA A 151 11.44 -22.74 -10.74
CA ALA A 151 11.63 -23.29 -9.39
C ALA A 151 12.40 -22.37 -8.42
N PRO A 152 13.49 -21.69 -8.82
CA PRO A 152 14.20 -20.76 -7.93
C PRO A 152 13.42 -19.48 -7.57
N MET A 153 12.35 -19.18 -8.28
CA MET A 153 11.54 -17.98 -8.09
C MET A 153 10.22 -18.26 -7.36
N ARG A 154 9.90 -19.53 -7.13
CA ARG A 154 8.67 -19.91 -6.43
C ARG A 154 8.75 -19.59 -4.95
N VAL A 155 7.66 -19.10 -4.38
CA VAL A 155 7.51 -19.03 -2.93
C VAL A 155 6.76 -20.24 -2.40
N GLU A 156 7.13 -20.72 -1.21
CA GLU A 156 6.39 -21.78 -0.54
C GLU A 156 5.01 -21.29 -0.13
N GLN A 157 3.99 -22.16 -0.23
CA GLN A 157 2.60 -21.83 0.11
C GLN A 157 2.35 -22.12 1.60
N VAL A 158 2.78 -21.21 2.49
CA VAL A 158 2.83 -21.44 3.95
C VAL A 158 1.87 -20.59 4.77
N LEU A 159 1.24 -19.57 4.16
CA LEU A 159 0.40 -18.62 4.89
C LEU A 159 -1.09 -18.97 4.93
N GLY A 160 -1.50 -20.14 4.41
CA GLY A 160 -2.92 -20.52 4.34
C GLY A 160 -3.67 -20.47 5.66
N ASP A 161 -3.02 -20.82 6.78
CA ASP A 161 -3.62 -20.78 8.12
C ASP A 161 -3.77 -19.36 8.69
N TRP A 162 -3.10 -18.37 8.09
CA TRP A 162 -3.16 -16.97 8.47
C TRP A 162 -4.17 -16.16 7.66
N VAL A 163 -4.79 -16.79 6.67
CA VAL A 163 -5.79 -16.14 5.83
C VAL A 163 -7.15 -16.28 6.49
N ASP A 164 -7.79 -15.14 6.73
CA ASP A 164 -9.16 -15.07 7.26
C ASP A 164 -10.13 -15.68 6.24
N LYS A 165 -10.90 -16.66 6.68
CA LYS A 165 -11.85 -17.42 5.85
C LYS A 165 -13.30 -16.93 6.03
N SER A 166 -13.51 -15.90 6.89
CA SER A 166 -14.85 -15.32 7.15
C SER A 166 -15.32 -14.37 6.06
#